data_64d74ab9021239c76cd34475d2da9b17
#
_entry.id   64d74ab9021239c76cd34475d2da9b17
#
_cell.length_a   1.000
_cell.length_b   1.000
_cell.length_c   1.000
_cell.angle_alpha   90.00
_cell.angle_beta   90.00
_cell.angle_gamma   90.00
#
_symmetry.space_group_name_H-M   'P 1'
#
loop_
_entity.id
_entity.type
_entity.pdbx_description
1 polymer ?
#
loop_
_entity_poly.entity_id
_entity_poly.type
_entity_poly.pdbx_seq_one_letter_code
_entity_poly.pdbx_strand_id
1 'polypeptide(L)'
;MAKKRSKRAAKKSTARTGRRKARAVSTERGAQPKGVINGWEDDPGAGAQPSGGQVVQRPVPVLRDQPFPTRIVNPSSAPAAKPHPPGTAEFRYWAAAEALRRGANFWGALVPGISWEVGAILPVDLDFGVDLNAFYDREGLKFFHGSAAGRTVFSGESPDIVCHELGHALLDSFKPQLFDAASIEVAAFHESFGDMSAILSALQLSSVREEVLAETGGVLRRSSRVSRLAEQLGWAIRQSVPSAVEPDCLRNAVNTFFYRDPDTLPTTAPATSLSSEPHSFSRVFTGAFFEGLAGMLGTTASRDEAALLQVSQDIGAILVQGIRAASVVPTFMSQVAASMLAVAAARFSAQGYEAPLRSGFIRHGILPPSMAVAATHASARIAALAASPSESKTLPTLQLSVAEYGLGVPSIVVYAAAEPKRLQVAGAALAVGAAPSPGEDQAAKSFFEDLLRRGRLKIPRAGKGAAETVRAAAPQTHETHTHELRREGKHMVLRRVRIDCGLAHH
;
A
#
# COMPACT_ATOMS: atom_id res chain seq x y z
N MET A 1 -4.43 94.78 14.29
CA MET A 1 -3.47 93.81 13.71
C MET A 1 -4.16 92.47 13.60
N ALA A 2 -4.60 92.07 12.33
CA ALA A 2 -5.48 90.96 12.06
C ALA A 2 -4.70 89.84 11.34
N LYS A 3 -4.72 88.61 11.92
CA LYS A 3 -4.15 87.44 11.29
C LYS A 3 -5.23 86.72 10.48
N LYS A 4 -5.00 86.69 9.14
CA LYS A 4 -5.80 85.89 8.20
C LYS A 4 -5.58 84.38 8.45
N ARG A 5 -6.68 83.64 8.67
CA ARG A 5 -6.72 82.18 8.60
C ARG A 5 -7.03 81.71 7.19
N SER A 6 -6.15 80.95 6.60
CA SER A 6 -6.35 80.22 5.35
C SER A 6 -7.09 78.91 5.62
N LYS A 7 -8.26 78.70 4.98
CA LYS A 7 -8.98 77.43 4.97
C LYS A 7 -8.48 76.58 3.83
N ARG A 8 -7.86 75.45 4.14
CA ARG A 8 -7.51 74.37 3.20
C ARG A 8 -8.64 73.37 3.16
N ALA A 9 -9.27 73.24 1.99
CA ALA A 9 -10.32 72.29 1.71
C ALA A 9 -9.76 70.85 1.66
N ALA A 10 -10.31 69.93 2.43
CA ALA A 10 -10.02 68.51 2.38
C ALA A 10 -10.86 67.85 1.30
N LYS A 11 -10.21 67.32 0.25
CA LYS A 11 -10.81 66.45 -0.74
C LYS A 11 -11.06 65.08 -0.10
N LYS A 12 -12.32 64.68 0.09
CA LYS A 12 -12.70 63.31 0.41
C LYS A 12 -12.51 62.43 -0.80
N SER A 13 -11.54 61.49 -0.70
CA SER A 13 -11.35 60.37 -1.62
C SER A 13 -12.33 59.28 -1.19
N THR A 14 -13.35 59.04 -2.01
CA THR A 14 -14.23 57.89 -1.86
C THR A 14 -13.55 56.66 -2.45
N ALA A 15 -12.92 55.85 -1.59
CA ALA A 15 -12.45 54.51 -1.98
C ALA A 15 -13.67 53.58 -2.21
N ARG A 16 -13.92 53.29 -3.46
CA ARG A 16 -14.88 52.26 -3.88
C ARG A 16 -14.30 50.89 -3.63
N THR A 17 -14.62 50.28 -2.46
CA THR A 17 -14.33 48.88 -2.16
C THR A 17 -15.17 48.00 -3.11
N GLY A 18 -14.55 47.56 -4.19
CA GLY A 18 -15.09 46.53 -5.06
C GLY A 18 -15.09 45.18 -4.33
N ARG A 19 -16.23 44.83 -3.75
CA ARG A 19 -16.52 43.50 -3.25
C ARG A 19 -16.52 42.56 -4.46
N ARG A 20 -15.36 41.90 -4.74
CA ARG A 20 -15.28 40.73 -5.63
C ARG A 20 -16.19 39.65 -5.00
N LYS A 21 -17.38 39.43 -5.55
CA LYS A 21 -18.18 38.24 -5.27
C LYS A 21 -17.34 37.05 -5.67
N ALA A 22 -16.88 36.26 -4.68
CA ALA A 22 -16.37 34.92 -4.88
C ALA A 22 -17.50 34.16 -5.58
N ARG A 23 -17.27 33.81 -6.84
CA ARG A 23 -18.11 32.93 -7.63
C ARG A 23 -18.02 31.57 -6.93
N ALA A 24 -19.04 31.17 -6.17
CA ALA A 24 -19.18 29.83 -5.66
C ALA A 24 -19.11 28.91 -6.90
N VAL A 25 -18.06 28.10 -6.95
CA VAL A 25 -17.99 26.97 -7.86
C VAL A 25 -19.08 26.05 -7.34
N SER A 26 -20.23 26.07 -8.01
CA SER A 26 -21.24 25.04 -7.83
C SER A 26 -20.58 23.73 -8.24
N THR A 27 -20.26 22.91 -7.26
CA THR A 27 -20.02 21.48 -7.47
C THR A 27 -21.36 20.93 -7.97
N GLU A 28 -21.57 20.94 -9.28
CA GLU A 28 -22.52 20.03 -9.88
C GLU A 28 -22.07 18.62 -9.47
N ARG A 29 -22.70 18.06 -8.46
CA ARG A 29 -22.72 16.61 -8.27
C ARG A 29 -23.39 16.08 -9.52
N GLY A 30 -22.59 15.63 -10.49
CA GLY A 30 -23.08 14.99 -11.68
C GLY A 30 -24.06 13.90 -11.27
N ALA A 31 -25.22 13.85 -11.93
CA ALA A 31 -26.21 12.82 -11.69
C ALA A 31 -25.48 11.46 -11.76
N GLN A 32 -25.64 10.64 -10.72
CA GLN A 32 -25.03 9.30 -10.72
C GLN A 32 -25.42 8.57 -12.01
N PRO A 33 -24.48 7.96 -12.74
CA PRO A 33 -24.81 7.23 -13.94
C PRO A 33 -25.84 6.15 -13.58
N LYS A 34 -26.97 6.17 -14.29
CA LYS A 34 -28.02 5.16 -14.09
C LYS A 34 -27.58 3.86 -14.76
N GLY A 35 -27.67 2.76 -14.04
CA GLY A 35 -27.37 1.45 -14.58
C GLY A 35 -26.69 0.53 -13.57
N VAL A 36 -26.49 -0.71 -13.99
CA VAL A 36 -25.75 -1.72 -13.26
C VAL A 36 -24.65 -2.27 -14.17
N ILE A 37 -23.54 -2.64 -13.57
CA ILE A 37 -22.43 -3.32 -14.22
C ILE A 37 -22.20 -4.68 -13.56
N ASN A 38 -21.53 -5.57 -14.25
CA ASN A 38 -21.01 -6.79 -13.67
C ASN A 38 -19.56 -6.57 -13.19
N GLY A 39 -19.20 -7.17 -12.07
CA GLY A 39 -17.85 -7.29 -11.58
C GLY A 39 -17.68 -8.61 -10.83
N TRP A 40 -16.44 -8.97 -10.57
CA TRP A 40 -16.17 -10.03 -9.61
C TRP A 40 -16.53 -9.54 -8.21
N GLU A 41 -17.11 -10.42 -7.41
CA GLU A 41 -17.35 -10.11 -6.01
C GLU A 41 -16.04 -10.01 -5.24
N ASP A 42 -15.13 -10.94 -5.54
CA ASP A 42 -13.80 -11.10 -4.97
C ASP A 42 -12.84 -11.52 -6.10
N ASP A 43 -11.67 -12.12 -5.82
CA ASP A 43 -10.78 -12.64 -6.87
C ASP A 43 -11.51 -13.66 -7.77
N PRO A 44 -11.20 -13.70 -9.09
CA PRO A 44 -11.77 -14.71 -10.01
C PRO A 44 -11.55 -16.16 -9.59
N GLY A 45 -10.64 -16.42 -8.65
CA GLY A 45 -10.36 -17.73 -8.08
C GLY A 45 -9.39 -18.57 -8.88
N ALA A 46 -8.84 -19.58 -8.21
CA ALA A 46 -7.88 -20.53 -8.75
C ALA A 46 -8.53 -21.54 -9.69
N GLY A 47 -7.85 -21.87 -10.78
CA GLY A 47 -8.19 -23.00 -11.67
C GLY A 47 -8.81 -22.63 -13.01
N ALA A 48 -9.13 -23.71 -13.79
CA ALA A 48 -9.59 -23.58 -15.16
C ALA A 48 -11.03 -23.07 -15.30
N GLN A 49 -11.80 -23.17 -14.25
CA GLN A 49 -13.10 -22.52 -14.07
C GLN A 49 -12.97 -21.54 -12.91
N PRO A 50 -13.53 -20.34 -12.97
CA PRO A 50 -13.62 -19.46 -11.81
C PRO A 50 -14.50 -20.16 -10.76
N SER A 51 -13.90 -20.99 -9.94
CA SER A 51 -14.64 -21.79 -8.95
C SER A 51 -14.89 -21.03 -7.65
N GLY A 52 -14.29 -19.86 -7.51
CA GLY A 52 -14.41 -19.01 -6.32
C GLY A 52 -15.05 -17.66 -6.60
N GLY A 53 -14.85 -17.09 -7.79
CA GLY A 53 -15.36 -15.78 -8.13
C GLY A 53 -16.83 -15.80 -8.51
N GLN A 54 -17.68 -15.13 -7.73
CA GLN A 54 -19.05 -14.87 -8.13
C GLN A 54 -19.12 -13.56 -8.95
N VAL A 55 -19.85 -13.59 -10.05
CA VAL A 55 -20.18 -12.39 -10.80
C VAL A 55 -21.39 -11.74 -10.17
N VAL A 56 -21.22 -10.51 -9.72
CA VAL A 56 -22.28 -9.74 -9.06
C VAL A 56 -22.58 -8.46 -9.81
N GLN A 57 -23.83 -8.00 -9.69
CA GLN A 57 -24.23 -6.71 -10.23
C GLN A 57 -23.99 -5.61 -9.21
N ARG A 58 -23.41 -4.51 -9.67
CA ARG A 58 -23.09 -3.32 -8.86
C ARG A 58 -23.58 -2.04 -9.56
N PRO A 59 -23.89 -0.99 -8.80
CA PRO A 59 -24.10 0.33 -9.38
C PRO A 59 -22.87 0.79 -10.16
N VAL A 60 -23.08 1.59 -11.21
CA VAL A 60 -21.97 2.16 -12.00
C VAL A 60 -21.10 3.06 -11.11
N PRO A 61 -19.80 2.79 -10.96
CA PRO A 61 -18.91 3.60 -10.13
C PRO A 61 -18.54 4.91 -10.82
N VAL A 62 -18.37 5.99 -10.04
CA VAL A 62 -17.89 7.29 -10.54
C VAL A 62 -16.44 7.47 -10.14
N LEU A 63 -15.53 7.18 -11.06
CA LEU A 63 -14.09 7.14 -10.79
C LEU A 63 -13.47 8.50 -10.47
N ARG A 64 -14.07 9.60 -10.98
CA ARG A 64 -13.56 10.97 -10.77
C ARG A 64 -14.07 11.64 -9.51
N ASP A 65 -14.91 10.96 -8.74
CA ASP A 65 -15.40 11.49 -7.47
C ASP A 65 -14.30 11.56 -6.41
N GLN A 66 -14.44 12.54 -5.53
CA GLN A 66 -13.65 12.59 -4.31
C GLN A 66 -14.19 11.56 -3.30
N PRO A 67 -13.37 11.00 -2.42
CA PRO A 67 -11.91 11.15 -2.35
C PRO A 67 -11.16 10.29 -3.38
N PHE A 68 -9.93 10.64 -3.63
CA PHE A 68 -9.01 9.83 -4.43
C PHE A 68 -9.50 9.50 -5.84
N PRO A 69 -9.65 10.51 -6.74
CA PRO A 69 -10.11 10.29 -8.10
C PRO A 69 -9.14 9.41 -8.90
N THR A 70 -9.69 8.49 -9.70
CA THR A 70 -8.93 7.63 -10.61
C THR A 70 -9.41 7.80 -12.04
N ARG A 71 -8.59 7.42 -13.02
CA ARG A 71 -8.95 7.39 -14.43
C ARG A 71 -8.31 6.21 -15.13
N ILE A 72 -9.12 5.29 -15.62
CA ILE A 72 -8.65 4.25 -16.52
C ILE A 72 -8.27 4.91 -17.84
N VAL A 73 -7.03 4.70 -18.29
CA VAL A 73 -6.45 5.29 -19.49
C VAL A 73 -6.32 4.27 -20.64
N ASN A 74 -6.33 3.00 -20.32
CA ASN A 74 -6.35 1.89 -21.26
C ASN A 74 -7.39 0.85 -20.78
N PRO A 75 -8.53 0.69 -21.48
CA PRO A 75 -8.92 1.42 -22.70
C PRO A 75 -9.17 2.91 -22.45
N SER A 76 -8.96 3.75 -23.47
CA SER A 76 -9.05 5.22 -23.37
C SER A 76 -10.47 5.77 -23.16
N SER A 77 -11.48 4.94 -23.40
CA SER A 77 -12.91 5.29 -23.23
C SER A 77 -13.64 4.21 -22.44
N ALA A 78 -14.52 4.64 -21.55
CA ALA A 78 -15.38 3.73 -20.81
C ALA A 78 -16.34 3.00 -21.76
N PRO A 79 -16.48 1.68 -21.65
CA PRO A 79 -17.50 0.93 -22.40
C PRO A 79 -18.91 1.29 -21.89
N ALA A 80 -19.93 0.85 -22.63
CA ALA A 80 -21.32 1.05 -22.20
C ALA A 80 -21.55 0.51 -20.79
N ALA A 81 -22.19 1.32 -19.95
CA ALA A 81 -22.49 0.99 -18.55
C ALA A 81 -23.67 0.01 -18.46
N LYS A 82 -23.39 -1.26 -18.69
CA LYS A 82 -24.33 -2.39 -18.63
C LYS A 82 -23.59 -3.66 -18.18
N PRO A 83 -24.30 -4.74 -17.81
CA PRO A 83 -23.69 -6.03 -17.58
C PRO A 83 -22.95 -6.55 -18.82
N HIS A 84 -21.67 -6.92 -18.63
CA HIS A 84 -20.84 -7.57 -19.63
C HIS A 84 -20.39 -8.94 -19.11
N PRO A 85 -20.19 -9.95 -19.97
CA PRO A 85 -19.75 -11.27 -19.52
C PRO A 85 -18.26 -11.26 -19.12
N PRO A 86 -17.86 -12.06 -18.13
CA PRO A 86 -16.44 -12.25 -17.76
C PRO A 86 -15.56 -12.60 -18.94
N GLY A 87 -14.29 -12.20 -18.89
CA GLY A 87 -13.31 -12.45 -19.97
C GLY A 87 -13.34 -11.41 -21.10
N THR A 88 -14.31 -10.48 -21.10
CA THR A 88 -14.33 -9.37 -22.04
C THR A 88 -13.59 -8.14 -21.50
N ALA A 89 -13.06 -7.31 -22.41
CA ALA A 89 -12.38 -6.06 -22.01
C ALA A 89 -13.32 -5.11 -21.28
N GLU A 90 -14.60 -5.10 -21.66
CA GLU A 90 -15.64 -4.30 -21.03
C GLU A 90 -15.94 -4.75 -19.60
N PHE A 91 -16.01 -6.07 -19.38
CA PHE A 91 -16.14 -6.63 -18.03
C PHE A 91 -14.96 -6.22 -17.16
N ARG A 92 -13.72 -6.42 -17.65
CA ARG A 92 -12.48 -6.04 -16.94
C ARG A 92 -12.47 -4.56 -16.57
N TYR A 93 -12.89 -3.69 -17.51
CA TYR A 93 -13.02 -2.25 -17.21
C TYR A 93 -13.91 -1.99 -16.00
N TRP A 94 -15.11 -2.56 -15.98
CA TRP A 94 -16.08 -2.28 -14.93
C TRP A 94 -15.75 -2.99 -13.61
N ALA A 95 -15.18 -4.18 -13.64
CA ALA A 95 -14.68 -4.87 -12.46
C ALA A 95 -13.56 -4.07 -11.77
N ALA A 96 -12.57 -3.60 -12.54
CA ALA A 96 -11.52 -2.73 -12.04
C ALA A 96 -12.06 -1.38 -11.54
N ALA A 97 -12.98 -0.75 -12.26
CA ALA A 97 -13.58 0.53 -11.88
C ALA A 97 -14.32 0.43 -10.52
N GLU A 98 -15.06 -0.66 -10.30
CA GLU A 98 -15.75 -0.90 -9.02
C GLU A 98 -14.74 -1.07 -7.88
N ALA A 99 -13.73 -1.94 -8.05
CA ALA A 99 -12.70 -2.19 -7.04
C ALA A 99 -11.94 -0.91 -6.68
N LEU A 100 -11.48 -0.13 -7.69
CA LEU A 100 -10.82 1.17 -7.50
C LEU A 100 -11.70 2.13 -6.68
N ARG A 101 -12.98 2.26 -7.03
CA ARG A 101 -13.88 3.20 -6.34
C ARG A 101 -14.16 2.76 -4.92
N ARG A 102 -14.35 1.47 -4.69
CA ARG A 102 -14.58 0.89 -3.37
C ARG A 102 -13.39 1.12 -2.45
N GLY A 103 -12.18 0.78 -2.89
CA GLY A 103 -10.95 1.03 -2.14
C GLY A 103 -10.72 2.52 -1.87
N ALA A 104 -10.88 3.38 -2.89
CA ALA A 104 -10.75 4.82 -2.74
C ALA A 104 -11.78 5.43 -1.76
N ASN A 105 -13.00 4.93 -1.73
CA ASN A 105 -14.02 5.38 -0.77
C ASN A 105 -13.66 4.97 0.66
N PHE A 106 -13.26 3.71 0.85
CA PHE A 106 -12.88 3.20 2.16
C PHE A 106 -11.71 4.00 2.76
N TRP A 107 -10.61 4.06 2.04
CA TRP A 107 -9.41 4.75 2.53
C TRP A 107 -9.60 6.25 2.62
N GLY A 108 -10.31 6.85 1.68
CA GLY A 108 -10.57 8.28 1.67
C GLY A 108 -11.39 8.77 2.85
N ALA A 109 -12.25 7.92 3.42
CA ALA A 109 -12.95 8.22 4.66
C ALA A 109 -11.98 8.26 5.87
N LEU A 110 -10.88 7.51 5.82
CA LEU A 110 -9.88 7.42 6.89
C LEU A 110 -8.76 8.48 6.78
N VAL A 111 -8.51 8.99 5.56
CA VAL A 111 -7.47 10.01 5.30
C VAL A 111 -8.05 11.22 4.54
N PRO A 112 -9.01 11.94 5.12
CA PRO A 112 -9.67 13.06 4.44
C PRO A 112 -8.66 14.18 4.12
N GLY A 113 -8.87 14.84 2.97
CA GLY A 113 -8.06 15.98 2.54
C GLY A 113 -6.68 15.62 1.97
N ILE A 114 -6.35 14.34 1.83
CA ILE A 114 -5.14 13.86 1.14
C ILE A 114 -5.45 13.69 -0.35
N SER A 115 -4.44 13.94 -1.18
CA SER A 115 -4.45 13.74 -2.64
C SER A 115 -3.31 12.82 -3.06
N TRP A 116 -3.39 12.28 -4.28
CA TRP A 116 -2.34 11.44 -4.84
C TRP A 116 -1.00 12.17 -4.96
N GLU A 117 0.12 11.49 -4.75
CA GLU A 117 1.46 12.04 -5.06
C GLU A 117 1.65 12.23 -6.59
N VAL A 118 0.97 11.45 -7.41
CA VAL A 118 0.99 11.60 -8.88
C VAL A 118 0.21 12.84 -9.38
N GLY A 119 -0.54 13.54 -8.52
CA GLY A 119 -1.34 14.72 -8.88
C GLY A 119 -2.83 14.57 -8.57
N ALA A 120 -3.68 15.24 -9.33
CA ALA A 120 -5.12 15.32 -9.02
C ALA A 120 -5.89 14.02 -9.30
N ILE A 121 -5.46 13.22 -10.25
CA ILE A 121 -6.14 11.99 -10.70
C ILE A 121 -5.09 10.91 -10.93
N LEU A 122 -5.28 9.73 -10.35
CA LEU A 122 -4.42 8.57 -10.55
C LEU A 122 -4.75 7.88 -11.88
N PRO A 123 -3.81 7.84 -12.84
CA PRO A 123 -3.98 7.06 -14.08
C PRO A 123 -3.93 5.56 -13.79
N VAL A 124 -4.73 4.78 -14.55
CA VAL A 124 -4.79 3.32 -14.43
C VAL A 124 -4.78 2.70 -15.82
N ASP A 125 -3.76 1.91 -16.12
CA ASP A 125 -3.64 1.14 -17.35
C ASP A 125 -3.97 -0.34 -17.06
N LEU A 126 -5.06 -0.85 -17.65
CA LEU A 126 -5.54 -2.20 -17.36
C LEU A 126 -4.87 -3.28 -18.23
N ASP A 127 -4.04 -2.89 -19.20
CA ASP A 127 -3.36 -3.83 -20.08
C ASP A 127 -2.07 -3.20 -20.63
N PHE A 128 -1.11 -3.00 -19.72
CA PHE A 128 0.15 -2.32 -20.02
C PHE A 128 1.12 -3.18 -20.84
N GLY A 129 1.01 -4.51 -20.76
CA GLY A 129 1.87 -5.43 -21.48
C GLY A 129 1.66 -6.89 -21.12
N VAL A 130 2.60 -7.74 -21.56
CA VAL A 130 2.55 -9.20 -21.38
C VAL A 130 3.46 -9.59 -20.22
N ASP A 131 2.86 -9.91 -19.08
CA ASP A 131 3.52 -10.44 -17.88
C ASP A 131 2.48 -11.00 -16.91
N LEU A 132 2.90 -11.77 -15.91
CA LEU A 132 2.10 -12.07 -14.72
C LEU A 132 2.48 -11.06 -13.60
N ASN A 133 2.05 -9.82 -13.75
CA ASN A 133 2.51 -8.69 -12.94
C ASN A 133 1.44 -7.61 -12.79
N ALA A 134 1.66 -6.72 -11.82
CA ALA A 134 1.07 -5.40 -11.68
C ALA A 134 2.07 -4.50 -10.95
N PHE A 135 2.00 -3.18 -11.11
CA PHE A 135 2.85 -2.27 -10.33
C PHE A 135 2.30 -0.84 -10.22
N TYR A 136 2.80 -0.13 -9.21
CA TYR A 136 2.69 1.30 -9.00
C TYR A 136 4.07 1.97 -9.16
N ASP A 137 4.17 3.08 -9.92
CA ASP A 137 5.44 3.75 -10.25
C ASP A 137 5.43 5.27 -10.05
N ARG A 138 4.53 5.83 -9.28
CA ARG A 138 4.29 7.29 -9.15
C ARG A 138 3.85 7.98 -10.44
N GLU A 139 3.59 7.24 -11.51
CA GLU A 139 2.94 7.73 -12.73
C GLU A 139 1.52 7.19 -12.85
N GLY A 140 1.25 6.01 -12.26
CA GLY A 140 -0.06 5.36 -12.27
C GLY A 140 -0.01 3.91 -11.80
N LEU A 141 -1.16 3.24 -11.91
CA LEU A 141 -1.27 1.80 -11.75
C LEU A 141 -1.18 1.12 -13.11
N LYS A 142 -0.41 0.06 -13.21
CA LYS A 142 -0.19 -0.70 -14.45
C LYS A 142 -0.45 -2.17 -14.21
N PHE A 143 -1.38 -2.70 -14.99
CA PHE A 143 -1.79 -4.10 -14.96
C PHE A 143 -1.39 -4.80 -16.24
N PHE A 144 -1.23 -6.10 -16.19
CA PHE A 144 -0.71 -6.91 -17.28
C PHE A 144 -1.63 -8.08 -17.58
N HIS A 145 -1.37 -8.72 -18.71
CA HIS A 145 -1.89 -10.06 -18.96
C HIS A 145 -0.77 -11.06 -19.19
N GLY A 146 -0.99 -12.29 -18.76
CA GLY A 146 -0.05 -13.39 -18.96
C GLY A 146 -0.79 -14.66 -19.35
N SER A 147 -0.05 -15.65 -19.86
CA SER A 147 -0.61 -16.95 -20.22
C SER A 147 -0.16 -18.03 -19.25
N ALA A 148 -1.10 -18.82 -18.74
CA ALA A 148 -0.85 -19.97 -17.89
C ALA A 148 -1.79 -21.12 -18.26
N ALA A 149 -1.25 -22.31 -18.50
CA ALA A 149 -2.00 -23.50 -18.88
C ALA A 149 -3.02 -23.26 -20.02
N GLY A 150 -2.62 -22.52 -21.05
CA GLY A 150 -3.46 -22.22 -22.23
C GLY A 150 -4.55 -21.16 -22.00
N ARG A 151 -4.53 -20.46 -20.86
CA ARG A 151 -5.46 -19.36 -20.53
C ARG A 151 -4.72 -18.04 -20.41
N THR A 152 -5.39 -16.96 -20.81
CA THR A 152 -4.94 -15.60 -20.52
C THR A 152 -5.51 -15.17 -19.17
N VAL A 153 -4.64 -14.68 -18.30
CA VAL A 153 -4.96 -14.11 -16.98
C VAL A 153 -4.65 -12.63 -17.04
N PHE A 154 -5.59 -11.80 -16.61
CA PHE A 154 -5.44 -10.34 -16.55
C PHE A 154 -5.40 -9.90 -15.08
N SER A 155 -4.28 -9.34 -14.67
CA SER A 155 -4.14 -8.85 -13.28
C SER A 155 -5.13 -7.72 -12.95
N GLY A 156 -5.45 -6.87 -13.92
CA GLY A 156 -6.46 -5.80 -13.77
C GLY A 156 -7.91 -6.27 -13.69
N GLU A 157 -8.19 -7.59 -13.80
CA GLU A 157 -9.52 -8.16 -13.61
C GLU A 157 -9.76 -8.64 -12.17
N SER A 158 -8.69 -8.85 -11.38
CA SER A 158 -8.79 -9.25 -9.98
C SER A 158 -8.99 -8.04 -9.07
N PRO A 159 -10.09 -7.95 -8.31
CA PRO A 159 -10.28 -6.92 -7.30
C PRO A 159 -9.19 -6.89 -6.23
N ASP A 160 -8.62 -8.03 -5.87
CA ASP A 160 -7.53 -8.13 -4.91
C ASP A 160 -6.29 -7.40 -5.42
N ILE A 161 -5.87 -7.69 -6.65
CA ILE A 161 -4.68 -7.07 -7.24
C ILE A 161 -4.94 -5.57 -7.46
N VAL A 162 -6.13 -5.20 -7.94
CA VAL A 162 -6.49 -3.78 -8.14
C VAL A 162 -6.45 -3.00 -6.82
N CYS A 163 -6.99 -3.57 -5.73
CA CYS A 163 -6.97 -2.92 -4.41
C CYS A 163 -5.60 -2.97 -3.74
N HIS A 164 -4.76 -3.97 -4.06
CA HIS A 164 -3.37 -4.05 -3.61
C HIS A 164 -2.54 -2.91 -4.23
N GLU A 165 -2.56 -2.76 -5.55
CA GLU A 165 -1.85 -1.69 -6.25
C GLU A 165 -2.36 -0.29 -5.87
N LEU A 166 -3.69 -0.15 -5.70
CA LEU A 166 -4.28 1.07 -5.15
C LEU A 166 -3.73 1.37 -3.75
N GLY A 167 -3.50 0.34 -2.94
CA GLY A 167 -2.89 0.43 -1.62
C GLY A 167 -1.51 1.10 -1.67
N HIS A 168 -0.66 0.75 -2.63
CA HIS A 168 0.65 1.39 -2.79
C HIS A 168 0.52 2.89 -3.06
N ALA A 169 -0.35 3.29 -3.97
CA ALA A 169 -0.59 4.71 -4.27
C ALA A 169 -1.21 5.47 -3.07
N LEU A 170 -2.09 4.81 -2.30
CA LEU A 170 -2.67 5.36 -1.09
C LEU A 170 -1.62 5.57 0.00
N LEU A 171 -0.79 4.56 0.29
CA LEU A 171 0.27 4.67 1.29
C LEU A 171 1.26 5.78 0.92
N ASP A 172 1.64 5.87 -0.35
CA ASP A 172 2.50 6.94 -0.87
C ASP A 172 1.86 8.32 -0.68
N SER A 173 0.54 8.44 -0.79
CA SER A 173 -0.17 9.71 -0.63
C SER A 173 -0.10 10.30 0.78
N PHE A 174 -0.11 9.47 1.83
CA PHE A 174 -0.11 9.97 3.21
C PHE A 174 1.17 9.67 4.01
N LYS A 175 2.08 8.86 3.46
CA LYS A 175 3.41 8.57 4.02
C LYS A 175 4.46 8.43 2.90
N PRO A 176 4.65 9.46 2.06
CA PRO A 176 5.46 9.37 0.84
C PRO A 176 6.94 9.03 1.08
N GLN A 177 7.45 9.26 2.29
CA GLN A 177 8.83 8.90 2.65
C GLN A 177 9.12 7.41 2.50
N LEU A 178 8.10 6.54 2.58
CA LEU A 178 8.28 5.09 2.50
C LEU A 178 8.69 4.62 1.12
N PHE A 179 8.35 5.38 0.08
CA PHE A 179 8.62 4.98 -1.30
C PHE A 179 10.12 4.84 -1.59
N ASP A 180 10.93 5.81 -1.17
CA ASP A 180 12.38 5.84 -1.45
C ASP A 180 13.23 5.28 -0.29
N ALA A 181 12.63 4.83 0.81
CA ALA A 181 13.37 4.40 1.99
C ALA A 181 14.25 3.17 1.72
N ALA A 182 15.55 3.30 1.94
CA ALA A 182 16.51 2.20 1.82
C ALA A 182 16.43 1.27 3.04
N SER A 183 15.40 0.44 3.09
CA SER A 183 15.13 -0.52 4.17
C SER A 183 14.27 -1.67 3.69
N ILE A 184 14.69 -2.91 3.98
CA ILE A 184 13.93 -4.13 3.67
C ILE A 184 12.59 -4.13 4.40
N GLU A 185 12.57 -3.75 5.69
CA GLU A 185 11.31 -3.69 6.45
C GLU A 185 10.31 -2.68 5.88
N VAL A 186 10.79 -1.52 5.44
CA VAL A 186 9.90 -0.50 4.84
C VAL A 186 9.35 -1.00 3.51
N ALA A 187 10.18 -1.61 2.68
CA ALA A 187 9.74 -2.21 1.42
C ALA A 187 8.69 -3.32 1.66
N ALA A 188 8.95 -4.22 2.59
CA ALA A 188 8.01 -5.28 2.97
C ALA A 188 6.72 -4.73 3.61
N PHE A 189 6.80 -3.65 4.39
CA PHE A 189 5.59 -3.01 4.93
C PHE A 189 4.72 -2.41 3.83
N HIS A 190 5.32 -1.89 2.76
CA HIS A 190 4.58 -1.39 1.60
C HIS A 190 3.74 -2.50 0.96
N GLU A 191 4.33 -3.70 0.82
CA GLU A 191 3.62 -4.91 0.36
C GLU A 191 2.54 -5.36 1.34
N SER A 192 2.83 -5.33 2.65
CA SER A 192 1.81 -5.63 3.67
C SER A 192 0.61 -4.68 3.58
N PHE A 193 0.85 -3.40 3.30
CA PHE A 193 -0.22 -2.41 3.17
C PHE A 193 -1.07 -2.67 1.92
N GLY A 194 -0.47 -3.09 0.82
CA GLY A 194 -1.19 -3.55 -0.37
C GLY A 194 -2.13 -4.72 -0.04
N ASP A 195 -1.61 -5.76 0.62
CA ASP A 195 -2.40 -6.91 1.06
C ASP A 195 -3.53 -6.51 2.02
N MET A 196 -3.24 -5.67 3.02
CA MET A 196 -4.25 -5.15 3.95
C MET A 196 -5.29 -4.28 3.23
N SER A 197 -4.90 -3.56 2.19
CA SER A 197 -5.82 -2.76 1.37
C SER A 197 -6.78 -3.65 0.58
N ALA A 198 -6.32 -4.75 0.00
CA ALA A 198 -7.17 -5.75 -0.65
C ALA A 198 -8.19 -6.33 0.34
N ILE A 199 -7.72 -6.86 1.48
CA ILE A 199 -8.55 -7.43 2.54
C ILE A 199 -9.64 -6.45 3.01
N LEU A 200 -9.25 -5.24 3.39
CA LEU A 200 -10.18 -4.26 3.94
C LEU A 200 -11.15 -3.73 2.90
N SER A 201 -10.74 -3.62 1.65
CA SER A 201 -11.61 -3.24 0.54
C SER A 201 -12.65 -4.33 0.23
N ALA A 202 -12.27 -5.61 0.24
CA ALA A 202 -13.18 -6.73 0.06
C ALA A 202 -14.23 -6.77 1.18
N LEU A 203 -13.82 -6.55 2.43
CA LEU A 203 -14.71 -6.51 3.58
C LEU A 203 -15.72 -5.33 3.57
N GLN A 204 -15.66 -4.41 2.62
CA GLN A 204 -16.73 -3.40 2.46
C GLN A 204 -17.98 -3.98 1.77
N LEU A 205 -17.90 -5.16 1.16
CA LEU A 205 -19.02 -5.84 0.54
C LEU A 205 -19.76 -6.73 1.55
N SER A 206 -21.09 -6.56 1.68
CA SER A 206 -21.90 -7.37 2.61
C SER A 206 -21.85 -8.86 2.25
N SER A 207 -21.97 -9.17 0.97
CA SER A 207 -21.91 -10.53 0.47
C SER A 207 -20.57 -11.24 0.80
N VAL A 208 -19.45 -10.55 0.67
CA VAL A 208 -18.14 -11.09 1.08
C VAL A 208 -18.09 -11.34 2.58
N ARG A 209 -18.59 -10.41 3.40
CA ARG A 209 -18.63 -10.61 4.87
C ARG A 209 -19.50 -11.78 5.27
N GLU A 210 -20.69 -11.92 4.67
CA GLU A 210 -21.61 -13.03 4.92
C GLU A 210 -20.96 -14.38 4.58
N GLU A 211 -20.32 -14.47 3.41
CA GLU A 211 -19.65 -15.71 2.98
C GLU A 211 -18.41 -16.05 3.81
N VAL A 212 -17.58 -15.04 4.16
CA VAL A 212 -16.42 -15.24 5.05
C VAL A 212 -16.86 -15.76 6.42
N LEU A 213 -17.94 -15.21 6.97
CA LEU A 213 -18.49 -15.70 8.25
C LEU A 213 -19.06 -17.12 8.13
N ALA A 214 -19.72 -17.44 7.03
CA ALA A 214 -20.22 -18.79 6.77
C ALA A 214 -19.07 -19.80 6.58
N GLU A 215 -18.07 -19.47 5.75
CA GLU A 215 -16.89 -20.29 5.44
C GLU A 215 -16.05 -20.58 6.70
N THR A 216 -15.89 -19.58 7.57
CA THR A 216 -15.08 -19.71 8.78
C THR A 216 -15.86 -20.14 10.02
N GLY A 217 -17.19 -20.15 9.97
CA GLY A 217 -18.04 -20.31 11.16
C GLY A 217 -17.84 -19.18 12.18
N GLY A 218 -17.56 -17.96 11.70
CA GLY A 218 -17.28 -16.79 12.54
C GLY A 218 -15.89 -16.80 13.20
N VAL A 219 -15.00 -17.70 12.80
CA VAL A 219 -13.61 -17.83 13.30
C VAL A 219 -12.64 -17.42 12.21
N LEU A 220 -12.40 -16.11 12.04
CA LEU A 220 -11.57 -15.55 10.97
C LEU A 220 -10.10 -16.05 10.97
N ARG A 221 -9.63 -16.69 12.03
CA ARG A 221 -8.31 -17.37 12.05
C ARG A 221 -8.24 -18.60 11.14
N ARG A 222 -9.36 -19.03 10.55
CA ARG A 222 -9.40 -20.05 9.51
C ARG A 222 -9.17 -19.39 8.16
N SER A 223 -8.46 -20.08 7.26
CA SER A 223 -8.31 -19.65 5.88
C SER A 223 -9.69 -19.45 5.23
N SER A 224 -9.87 -18.36 4.54
CA SER A 224 -11.10 -17.97 3.85
C SER A 224 -10.76 -17.17 2.61
N ARG A 225 -11.75 -16.93 1.75
CA ARG A 225 -11.56 -16.13 0.53
C ARG A 225 -10.86 -14.80 0.79
N VAL A 226 -11.21 -14.07 1.85
CA VAL A 226 -10.60 -12.77 2.17
C VAL A 226 -9.17 -12.88 2.71
N SER A 227 -8.76 -14.05 3.18
CA SER A 227 -7.37 -14.30 3.61
C SER A 227 -6.49 -14.85 2.50
N ARG A 228 -7.08 -15.49 1.48
CA ARG A 228 -6.38 -15.99 0.29
C ARG A 228 -6.35 -14.88 -0.76
N LEU A 229 -5.22 -14.21 -0.89
CA LEU A 229 -5.05 -13.05 -1.76
C LEU A 229 -4.65 -13.49 -3.17
N ALA A 230 -5.26 -12.87 -4.19
CA ALA A 230 -4.95 -13.04 -5.61
C ALA A 230 -4.87 -14.52 -6.03
N GLU A 231 -5.94 -15.28 -5.78
CA GLU A 231 -6.02 -16.73 -6.04
C GLU A 231 -5.73 -17.05 -7.50
N GLN A 232 -6.26 -16.25 -8.45
CA GLN A 232 -6.05 -16.49 -9.89
C GLN A 232 -4.60 -16.26 -10.32
N LEU A 233 -3.96 -15.19 -9.83
CA LEU A 233 -2.57 -14.91 -10.15
C LEU A 233 -1.66 -15.98 -9.52
N GLY A 234 -1.93 -16.36 -8.27
CA GLY A 234 -1.23 -17.45 -7.59
C GLY A 234 -1.33 -18.76 -8.37
N TRP A 235 -2.54 -19.11 -8.84
CA TRP A 235 -2.71 -20.27 -9.73
C TRP A 235 -1.88 -20.16 -11.01
N ALA A 236 -1.87 -19.01 -11.67
CA ALA A 236 -1.14 -18.80 -12.90
C ALA A 236 0.38 -18.96 -12.72
N ILE A 237 0.94 -18.35 -11.68
CA ILE A 237 2.37 -18.45 -11.32
C ILE A 237 2.74 -19.89 -10.99
N ARG A 238 1.87 -20.60 -10.27
CA ARG A 238 2.11 -21.99 -9.88
C ARG A 238 2.28 -22.94 -11.08
N GLN A 239 1.73 -22.61 -12.24
CA GLN A 239 1.90 -23.43 -13.46
C GLN A 239 3.37 -23.47 -13.93
N SER A 240 4.15 -22.43 -13.65
CA SER A 240 5.56 -22.33 -14.03
C SER A 240 6.52 -22.50 -12.86
N VAL A 241 6.17 -21.98 -11.68
CA VAL A 241 7.01 -22.03 -10.48
C VAL A 241 6.17 -22.48 -9.26
N PRO A 242 5.92 -23.79 -9.10
CA PRO A 242 5.01 -24.33 -8.09
C PRO A 242 5.33 -23.95 -6.63
N SER A 243 6.60 -23.72 -6.32
CA SER A 243 7.06 -23.39 -4.97
C SER A 243 7.01 -21.90 -4.63
N ALA A 244 6.74 -21.04 -5.63
CA ALA A 244 6.79 -19.58 -5.45
C ALA A 244 5.58 -19.03 -4.68
N VAL A 245 4.46 -19.74 -4.68
CA VAL A 245 3.16 -19.28 -4.17
C VAL A 245 2.51 -20.35 -3.29
N GLU A 246 1.51 -19.95 -2.52
CA GLU A 246 0.69 -20.88 -1.73
C GLU A 246 -0.10 -21.85 -2.65
N PRO A 247 -0.56 -23.00 -2.13
CA PRO A 247 -1.26 -24.00 -2.96
C PRO A 247 -2.51 -23.48 -3.67
N ASP A 248 -3.21 -22.53 -3.09
CA ASP A 248 -4.54 -22.07 -3.51
C ASP A 248 -4.64 -20.54 -3.72
N CYS A 249 -3.56 -19.80 -3.51
CA CYS A 249 -3.53 -18.35 -3.69
C CYS A 249 -2.09 -17.85 -3.90
N LEU A 250 -1.93 -16.55 -4.15
CA LEU A 250 -0.62 -15.93 -4.20
C LEU A 250 0.02 -15.89 -2.82
N ARG A 251 -0.72 -15.38 -1.83
CA ARG A 251 -0.33 -15.28 -0.42
C ARG A 251 -1.54 -15.47 0.48
N ASN A 252 -1.37 -16.11 1.64
CA ASN A 252 -2.43 -16.25 2.63
C ASN A 252 -2.14 -15.41 3.88
N ALA A 253 -3.07 -14.52 4.23
CA ALA A 253 -2.97 -13.72 5.45
C ALA A 253 -3.11 -14.56 6.73
N VAL A 254 -3.74 -15.73 6.65
CA VAL A 254 -3.73 -16.72 7.74
C VAL A 254 -2.45 -17.54 7.64
N ASN A 255 -1.43 -17.14 8.38
CA ASN A 255 -0.12 -17.78 8.39
C ASN A 255 0.48 -17.79 9.79
N THR A 256 1.63 -18.45 9.94
CA THR A 256 2.38 -18.58 11.21
C THR A 256 3.80 -18.03 11.11
N PHE A 257 4.07 -17.19 10.12
CA PHE A 257 5.39 -16.62 9.96
C PHE A 257 5.74 -15.72 11.15
N PHE A 258 6.96 -15.92 11.63
CA PHE A 258 7.51 -15.21 12.77
C PHE A 258 8.62 -14.28 12.30
N TYR A 259 8.64 -13.05 12.81
CA TYR A 259 9.65 -12.07 12.49
C TYR A 259 11.06 -12.60 12.79
N ARG A 260 11.94 -12.38 11.83
CA ARG A 260 13.39 -12.56 11.94
C ARG A 260 14.04 -11.30 11.40
N ASP A 261 15.23 -11.00 11.88
CA ASP A 261 16.03 -9.93 11.29
C ASP A 261 16.21 -10.23 9.78
N PRO A 262 15.75 -9.35 8.89
CA PRO A 262 15.82 -9.59 7.44
C PRO A 262 17.25 -9.78 6.93
N ASP A 263 18.27 -9.22 7.62
CA ASP A 263 19.68 -9.43 7.29
C ASP A 263 20.14 -10.88 7.48
N THR A 264 19.40 -11.67 8.25
CA THR A 264 19.67 -13.10 8.51
C THR A 264 18.92 -14.05 7.58
N LEU A 265 18.03 -13.51 6.75
CA LEU A 265 17.21 -14.30 5.83
C LEU A 265 17.90 -14.49 4.47
N PRO A 266 17.61 -15.59 3.76
CA PRO A 266 18.02 -15.72 2.36
C PRO A 266 17.28 -14.69 1.50
N THR A 267 17.85 -14.29 0.36
CA THR A 267 17.25 -13.34 -0.55
C THR A 267 16.02 -13.89 -1.29
N THR A 268 15.91 -15.21 -1.42
CA THR A 268 14.78 -15.94 -2.01
C THR A 268 14.51 -17.21 -1.21
N ALA A 269 13.24 -17.63 -1.16
CA ALA A 269 12.82 -18.88 -0.52
C ALA A 269 11.49 -19.35 -1.11
N PRO A 270 11.15 -20.65 -1.00
CA PRO A 270 9.81 -21.13 -1.32
C PRO A 270 8.73 -20.42 -0.47
N ALA A 271 7.49 -20.41 -0.94
CA ALA A 271 6.35 -19.80 -0.21
C ALA A 271 6.16 -20.35 1.22
N THR A 272 6.64 -21.54 1.51
CA THR A 272 6.60 -22.15 2.85
C THR A 272 7.63 -21.58 3.83
N SER A 273 8.50 -20.67 3.38
CA SER A 273 9.61 -20.10 4.17
C SER A 273 9.70 -18.59 3.95
N LEU A 274 10.36 -17.88 4.90
CA LEU A 274 10.63 -16.46 4.75
C LEU A 274 11.96 -16.22 4.03
N SER A 275 11.98 -15.16 3.22
CA SER A 275 13.18 -14.53 2.67
C SER A 275 13.14 -13.03 2.94
N SER A 276 14.25 -12.33 2.66
CA SER A 276 14.35 -10.86 2.73
C SER A 276 13.58 -10.17 1.58
N GLU A 277 13.12 -10.93 0.59
CA GLU A 277 12.30 -10.42 -0.49
C GLU A 277 11.02 -9.76 0.06
N PRO A 278 10.67 -8.52 -0.36
CA PRO A 278 9.59 -7.75 0.26
C PRO A 278 8.23 -8.46 0.34
N HIS A 279 7.80 -9.16 -0.70
CA HIS A 279 6.51 -9.89 -0.66
C HIS A 279 6.57 -11.10 0.28
N SER A 280 7.73 -11.77 0.35
CA SER A 280 7.92 -12.86 1.31
C SER A 280 7.90 -12.35 2.73
N PHE A 281 8.64 -11.26 3.00
CA PHE A 281 8.77 -10.72 4.36
C PHE A 281 7.49 -9.98 4.82
N SER A 282 6.71 -9.40 3.90
CA SER A 282 5.43 -8.73 4.19
C SER A 282 4.45 -9.61 4.94
N ARG A 283 4.46 -10.92 4.67
CA ARG A 283 3.53 -11.90 5.24
C ARG A 283 3.56 -11.92 6.78
N VAL A 284 4.68 -11.52 7.39
CA VAL A 284 4.80 -11.40 8.85
C VAL A 284 3.85 -10.33 9.39
N PHE A 285 3.84 -9.14 8.80
CA PHE A 285 2.99 -8.06 9.27
C PHE A 285 1.52 -8.27 8.83
N THR A 286 1.30 -8.71 7.61
CA THR A 286 -0.05 -9.06 7.11
C THR A 286 -0.70 -10.12 7.99
N GLY A 287 0.06 -11.17 8.38
CA GLY A 287 -0.43 -12.23 9.28
C GLY A 287 -0.79 -11.70 10.67
N ALA A 288 0.07 -10.91 11.28
CA ALA A 288 -0.18 -10.29 12.59
C ALA A 288 -1.40 -9.36 12.56
N PHE A 289 -1.54 -8.57 11.51
CA PHE A 289 -2.69 -7.68 11.28
C PHE A 289 -3.99 -8.48 11.15
N PHE A 290 -4.00 -9.53 10.32
CA PHE A 290 -5.19 -10.36 10.11
C PHE A 290 -5.58 -11.14 11.38
N GLU A 291 -4.60 -11.61 12.16
CA GLU A 291 -4.86 -12.20 13.46
C GLU A 291 -5.46 -11.18 14.45
N GLY A 292 -4.98 -9.93 14.40
CA GLY A 292 -5.54 -8.81 15.15
C GLY A 292 -7.00 -8.55 14.77
N LEU A 293 -7.31 -8.46 13.46
CA LEU A 293 -8.67 -8.31 12.92
C LEU A 293 -9.60 -9.43 13.43
N ALA A 294 -9.13 -10.69 13.32
CA ALA A 294 -9.86 -11.85 13.80
C ALA A 294 -10.13 -11.81 15.31
N GLY A 295 -9.15 -11.35 16.08
CA GLY A 295 -9.27 -11.18 17.52
C GLY A 295 -10.21 -10.04 17.90
N MET A 296 -10.19 -8.91 17.17
CA MET A 296 -11.12 -7.80 17.37
C MET A 296 -12.58 -8.20 17.13
N LEU A 297 -12.86 -8.99 16.08
CA LEU A 297 -14.20 -9.57 15.89
C LEU A 297 -14.59 -10.46 17.08
N GLY A 298 -13.62 -11.14 17.68
CA GLY A 298 -13.83 -11.95 18.87
C GLY A 298 -14.24 -11.16 20.13
N THR A 299 -14.03 -9.85 20.18
CA THR A 299 -14.44 -8.98 21.31
C THR A 299 -15.86 -8.43 21.16
N THR A 300 -16.47 -8.55 19.98
CA THR A 300 -17.82 -8.05 19.73
C THR A 300 -18.89 -8.96 20.36
N ALA A 301 -20.04 -8.37 20.69
CA ALA A 301 -21.15 -9.11 21.28
C ALA A 301 -21.76 -10.15 20.31
N SER A 302 -21.76 -9.83 19.02
CA SER A 302 -22.15 -10.73 17.92
C SER A 302 -21.00 -10.83 16.94
N ARG A 303 -20.90 -11.98 16.25
CA ARG A 303 -19.92 -12.17 15.15
C ARG A 303 -20.67 -12.23 13.83
N ASP A 304 -21.47 -11.21 13.60
CA ASP A 304 -22.28 -11.06 12.41
C ASP A 304 -21.63 -10.14 11.37
N GLU A 305 -22.31 -9.95 10.28
CA GLU A 305 -21.90 -9.14 9.13
C GLU A 305 -21.66 -7.67 9.51
N ALA A 306 -22.54 -7.11 10.33
CA ALA A 306 -22.44 -5.72 10.77
C ALA A 306 -21.24 -5.50 11.71
N ALA A 307 -20.99 -6.45 12.62
CA ALA A 307 -19.83 -6.43 13.51
C ALA A 307 -18.53 -6.55 12.70
N LEU A 308 -18.47 -7.41 11.68
CA LEU A 308 -17.29 -7.54 10.82
C LEU A 308 -17.03 -6.28 10.01
N LEU A 309 -18.08 -5.61 9.51
CA LEU A 309 -17.95 -4.30 8.86
C LEU A 309 -17.34 -3.28 9.82
N GLN A 310 -17.90 -3.14 11.01
CA GLN A 310 -17.43 -2.17 12.01
C GLN A 310 -15.95 -2.43 12.37
N VAL A 311 -15.61 -3.69 12.65
CA VAL A 311 -14.23 -4.08 12.99
C VAL A 311 -13.26 -3.81 11.84
N SER A 312 -13.67 -4.03 10.60
CA SER A 312 -12.83 -3.73 9.42
C SER A 312 -12.56 -2.23 9.26
N GLN A 313 -13.55 -1.38 9.57
CA GLN A 313 -13.40 0.07 9.57
C GLN A 313 -12.52 0.56 10.73
N ASP A 314 -12.71 0.01 11.90
CA ASP A 314 -11.96 0.40 13.11
C ASP A 314 -10.48 0.00 12.99
N ILE A 315 -10.16 -1.20 12.51
CA ILE A 315 -8.77 -1.61 12.32
C ILE A 315 -8.08 -0.80 11.22
N GLY A 316 -8.80 -0.44 10.15
CA GLY A 316 -8.30 0.48 9.12
C GLY A 316 -7.96 1.86 9.72
N ALA A 317 -8.82 2.40 10.58
CA ALA A 317 -8.57 3.66 11.28
C ALA A 317 -7.39 3.57 12.24
N ILE A 318 -7.24 2.47 12.97
CA ILE A 318 -6.09 2.19 13.84
C ILE A 318 -4.80 2.11 13.02
N LEU A 319 -4.83 1.40 11.88
CA LEU A 319 -3.68 1.23 10.99
C LEU A 319 -3.18 2.57 10.45
N VAL A 320 -4.06 3.37 9.85
CA VAL A 320 -3.70 4.70 9.30
C VAL A 320 -3.07 5.58 10.38
N GLN A 321 -3.67 5.64 11.56
CA GLN A 321 -3.15 6.46 12.66
C GLN A 321 -1.83 5.91 13.19
N GLY A 322 -1.68 4.58 13.25
CA GLY A 322 -0.43 3.91 13.61
C GLY A 322 0.71 4.26 12.64
N ILE A 323 0.46 4.18 11.33
CA ILE A 323 1.43 4.53 10.29
C ILE A 323 1.84 6.02 10.37
N ARG A 324 0.87 6.92 10.55
CA ARG A 324 1.14 8.36 10.66
C ARG A 324 1.97 8.71 11.90
N ALA A 325 1.79 8.00 12.99
CA ALA A 325 2.55 8.21 14.23
C ALA A 325 3.95 7.56 14.18
N ALA A 326 4.13 6.49 13.42
CA ALA A 326 5.37 5.73 13.35
C ALA A 326 6.50 6.52 12.68
N SER A 327 7.69 6.53 13.30
CA SER A 327 8.92 7.05 12.68
C SER A 327 9.47 6.04 11.67
N VAL A 328 9.95 6.53 10.52
CA VAL A 328 10.60 5.67 9.52
C VAL A 328 12.03 5.38 9.97
N VAL A 329 12.21 4.19 10.54
CA VAL A 329 13.48 3.67 11.08
C VAL A 329 13.66 2.21 10.64
N PRO A 330 14.86 1.60 10.77
CA PRO A 330 15.09 0.22 10.32
C PRO A 330 14.09 -0.80 10.85
N THR A 331 13.57 -0.62 12.06
CA THR A 331 12.54 -1.47 12.69
C THR A 331 11.13 -0.91 12.49
N PHE A 332 10.78 -0.56 11.26
CA PHE A 332 9.53 0.17 10.95
C PHE A 332 8.26 -0.61 11.31
N MET A 333 8.25 -1.92 11.07
CA MET A 333 7.09 -2.77 11.42
C MET A 333 6.78 -2.69 12.93
N SER A 334 7.81 -2.72 13.78
CA SER A 334 7.64 -2.58 15.23
C SER A 334 7.11 -1.19 15.63
N GLN A 335 7.55 -0.13 14.94
CA GLN A 335 7.06 1.24 15.19
C GLN A 335 5.57 1.34 14.87
N VAL A 336 5.14 0.81 13.74
CA VAL A 336 3.73 0.80 13.34
C VAL A 336 2.91 -0.03 14.33
N ALA A 337 3.35 -1.24 14.67
CA ALA A 337 2.65 -2.12 15.61
C ALA A 337 2.47 -1.47 16.98
N ALA A 338 3.53 -0.89 17.55
CA ALA A 338 3.46 -0.18 18.83
C ALA A 338 2.53 1.03 18.76
N SER A 339 2.56 1.77 17.66
CA SER A 339 1.68 2.92 17.46
C SER A 339 0.21 2.49 17.32
N MET A 340 -0.06 1.36 16.63
CA MET A 340 -1.41 0.78 16.55
C MET A 340 -1.95 0.38 17.92
N LEU A 341 -1.15 -0.26 18.78
CA LEU A 341 -1.55 -0.59 20.16
C LEU A 341 -1.92 0.65 20.96
N ALA A 342 -1.10 1.67 20.85
CA ALA A 342 -1.34 2.93 21.55
C ALA A 342 -2.60 3.65 21.07
N VAL A 343 -2.86 3.66 19.77
CA VAL A 343 -4.09 4.21 19.20
C VAL A 343 -5.30 3.39 19.65
N ALA A 344 -5.22 2.06 19.63
CA ALA A 344 -6.29 1.18 20.09
C ALA A 344 -6.61 1.42 21.58
N ALA A 345 -5.60 1.51 22.44
CA ALA A 345 -5.77 1.80 23.85
C ALA A 345 -6.36 3.20 24.11
N ALA A 346 -5.95 4.22 23.34
CA ALA A 346 -6.42 5.59 23.53
C ALA A 346 -7.83 5.86 23.00
N ARG A 347 -8.18 5.27 21.85
CA ARG A 347 -9.40 5.64 21.10
C ARG A 347 -10.46 4.56 21.06
N PHE A 348 -10.08 3.30 21.31
CA PHE A 348 -10.95 2.13 21.22
C PHE A 348 -10.92 1.30 22.52
N SER A 349 -10.66 1.95 23.65
CA SER A 349 -10.59 1.28 24.95
C SER A 349 -11.89 0.56 25.34
N ALA A 350 -13.05 1.14 25.00
CA ALA A 350 -14.35 0.56 25.29
C ALA A 350 -14.60 -0.75 24.49
N GLN A 351 -14.00 -0.89 23.29
CA GLN A 351 -14.10 -2.05 22.42
C GLN A 351 -13.11 -3.17 22.79
N GLY A 352 -12.09 -2.87 23.60
CA GLY A 352 -11.09 -3.84 24.04
C GLY A 352 -10.14 -4.31 22.93
N TYR A 353 -9.97 -3.55 21.85
CA TYR A 353 -9.18 -3.94 20.66
C TYR A 353 -7.67 -4.04 20.89
N GLU A 354 -7.17 -3.39 21.92
CA GLU A 354 -5.75 -3.41 22.25
C GLU A 354 -5.24 -4.83 22.52
N ALA A 355 -5.96 -5.63 23.29
CA ALA A 355 -5.54 -6.97 23.69
C ALA A 355 -5.40 -7.95 22.51
N PRO A 356 -6.37 -8.08 21.58
CA PRO A 356 -6.20 -8.92 20.40
C PRO A 356 -5.10 -8.44 19.44
N LEU A 357 -4.95 -7.15 19.23
CA LEU A 357 -3.84 -6.59 18.42
C LEU A 357 -2.49 -6.93 19.05
N ARG A 358 -2.34 -6.73 20.37
CA ARG A 358 -1.14 -7.09 21.12
C ARG A 358 -0.81 -8.57 20.96
N SER A 359 -1.81 -9.44 21.09
CA SER A 359 -1.64 -10.88 20.88
C SER A 359 -1.10 -11.21 19.49
N GLY A 360 -1.65 -10.63 18.43
CA GLY A 360 -1.19 -10.82 17.06
C GLY A 360 0.27 -10.38 16.86
N PHE A 361 0.62 -9.17 17.29
CA PHE A 361 1.99 -8.67 17.14
C PHE A 361 3.03 -9.45 17.95
N ILE A 362 2.67 -9.95 19.14
CA ILE A 362 3.57 -10.80 19.93
C ILE A 362 3.72 -12.19 19.28
N ARG A 363 2.64 -12.80 18.82
CA ARG A 363 2.68 -14.15 18.23
C ARG A 363 3.44 -14.21 16.93
N HIS A 364 3.43 -13.13 16.14
CA HIS A 364 4.26 -13.00 14.94
C HIS A 364 5.66 -12.40 15.23
N GLY A 365 6.02 -12.18 16.49
CA GLY A 365 7.34 -11.69 16.89
C GLY A 365 7.65 -10.25 16.52
N ILE A 366 6.67 -9.46 16.08
CA ILE A 366 6.88 -8.04 15.69
C ILE A 366 7.16 -7.18 16.92
N LEU A 367 6.54 -7.48 18.05
CA LEU A 367 6.78 -6.82 19.33
C LEU A 367 7.10 -7.83 20.42
N PRO A 368 8.18 -7.61 21.22
CA PRO A 368 8.37 -8.34 22.45
C PRO A 368 7.31 -7.93 23.50
N PRO A 369 6.92 -8.82 24.43
CA PRO A 369 5.86 -8.54 25.40
C PRO A 369 6.05 -7.26 26.22
N SER A 370 7.28 -6.97 26.65
CA SER A 370 7.62 -5.76 27.41
C SER A 370 7.36 -4.47 26.63
N MET A 371 7.66 -4.47 25.34
CA MET A 371 7.45 -3.30 24.47
C MET A 371 5.98 -3.11 24.09
N ALA A 372 5.23 -4.18 23.96
CA ALA A 372 3.79 -4.13 23.74
C ALA A 372 3.06 -3.47 24.94
N VAL A 373 3.48 -3.78 26.17
CA VAL A 373 2.98 -3.14 27.39
C VAL A 373 3.37 -1.66 27.43
N ALA A 374 4.65 -1.35 27.15
CA ALA A 374 5.13 0.04 27.13
C ALA A 374 4.39 0.91 26.10
N ALA A 375 4.06 0.38 24.93
CA ALA A 375 3.30 1.07 23.91
C ALA A 375 1.89 1.46 24.41
N THR A 376 1.22 0.57 25.13
CA THR A 376 -0.09 0.85 25.74
C THR A 376 -0.02 2.00 26.75
N HIS A 377 1.02 2.05 27.59
CA HIS A 377 1.20 3.14 28.53
C HIS A 377 1.52 4.51 27.89
N ALA A 378 2.09 4.52 26.67
CA ALA A 378 2.36 5.73 25.90
C ALA A 378 1.17 6.21 25.04
N SER A 379 -0.01 5.61 25.18
CA SER A 379 -1.16 5.75 24.26
C SER A 379 -1.58 7.19 23.97
N ALA A 380 -1.71 8.05 24.99
CA ALA A 380 -2.15 9.44 24.82
C ALA A 380 -1.15 10.25 23.96
N ARG A 381 0.17 10.05 24.18
CA ARG A 381 1.23 10.71 23.42
C ARG A 381 1.24 10.28 21.96
N ILE A 382 1.07 8.99 21.71
CA ILE A 382 1.06 8.45 20.34
C ILE A 382 -0.19 8.89 19.58
N ALA A 383 -1.35 8.89 20.23
CA ALA A 383 -2.57 9.40 19.63
C ALA A 383 -2.46 10.89 19.24
N ALA A 384 -1.75 11.69 20.03
CA ALA A 384 -1.43 13.08 19.69
C ALA A 384 -0.49 13.18 18.48
N LEU A 385 0.53 12.32 18.38
CA LEU A 385 1.43 12.24 17.21
C LEU A 385 0.70 11.81 15.93
N ALA A 386 -0.27 10.90 16.03
CA ALA A 386 -1.09 10.49 14.90
C ALA A 386 -1.98 11.63 14.37
N ALA A 387 -2.42 12.53 15.25
CA ALA A 387 -3.19 13.72 14.88
C ALA A 387 -2.33 14.81 14.22
N SER A 388 -1.02 14.84 14.50
CA SER A 388 -0.05 15.80 13.94
C SER A 388 1.09 15.04 13.28
N PRO A 389 0.91 14.52 12.07
CA PRO A 389 1.94 13.77 11.36
C PRO A 389 3.16 14.64 11.05
N SER A 390 4.28 14.00 10.71
CA SER A 390 5.49 14.70 10.27
C SER A 390 5.20 15.56 9.05
N GLU A 391 5.65 16.80 9.05
CA GLU A 391 5.57 17.69 7.89
C GLU A 391 6.61 17.33 6.82
N SER A 392 7.67 16.60 7.19
CA SER A 392 8.71 16.19 6.25
C SER A 392 8.21 15.07 5.34
N LYS A 393 8.21 15.34 4.04
CA LYS A 393 7.92 14.35 2.99
C LYS A 393 9.15 13.55 2.53
N THR A 394 10.33 13.90 3.02
CA THR A 394 11.60 13.28 2.62
C THR A 394 12.36 12.76 3.83
N LEU A 395 13.08 11.65 3.63
CA LEU A 395 13.98 11.08 4.62
C LEU A 395 15.34 11.79 4.60
N PRO A 396 16.11 11.69 5.70
CA PRO A 396 17.53 12.04 5.70
C PRO A 396 18.28 11.23 4.64
N THR A 397 19.31 11.85 4.06
CA THR A 397 20.19 11.15 3.11
C THR A 397 21.44 10.65 3.79
N LEU A 398 21.90 9.48 3.35
CA LEU A 398 23.13 8.84 3.79
C LEU A 398 24.03 8.60 2.58
N GLN A 399 25.34 8.78 2.74
CA GLN A 399 26.33 8.40 1.74
C GLN A 399 26.82 6.98 2.02
N LEU A 400 26.47 6.05 1.14
CA LEU A 400 26.85 4.64 1.23
C LEU A 400 28.09 4.37 0.37
N SER A 401 29.15 3.78 0.93
CA SER A 401 30.30 3.31 0.17
C SER A 401 29.92 2.10 -0.66
N VAL A 402 30.21 2.14 -1.97
CA VAL A 402 29.89 1.07 -2.93
C VAL A 402 31.11 0.70 -3.79
N ALA A 403 32.30 1.13 -3.41
CA ALA A 403 33.53 0.87 -4.15
C ALA A 403 33.81 -0.64 -4.32
N GLU A 404 33.45 -1.44 -3.31
CA GLU A 404 33.66 -2.90 -3.30
C GLU A 404 32.78 -3.66 -4.31
N TYR A 405 31.67 -3.05 -4.79
CA TYR A 405 30.75 -3.69 -5.75
C TYR A 405 31.10 -3.44 -7.22
N GLY A 406 32.18 -2.73 -7.51
CA GLY A 406 32.65 -2.52 -8.90
C GLY A 406 31.74 -1.68 -9.78
N LEU A 407 30.92 -0.80 -9.21
CA LEU A 407 29.91 0.01 -9.94
C LEU A 407 30.48 1.24 -10.67
N GLY A 408 31.81 1.43 -10.65
CA GLY A 408 32.46 2.58 -11.28
C GLY A 408 32.29 3.92 -10.53
N VAL A 409 31.70 3.88 -9.33
CA VAL A 409 31.57 5.01 -8.41
C VAL A 409 31.96 4.59 -7.00
N PRO A 410 32.62 5.46 -6.20
CA PRO A 410 33.06 5.10 -4.86
C PRO A 410 31.91 5.09 -3.84
N SER A 411 30.89 5.90 -4.06
CA SER A 411 29.74 6.02 -3.15
C SER A 411 28.47 6.44 -3.87
N ILE A 412 27.35 6.16 -3.24
CA ILE A 412 26.01 6.59 -3.66
C ILE A 412 25.29 7.28 -2.51
N VAL A 413 24.28 8.07 -2.82
CA VAL A 413 23.35 8.64 -1.83
C VAL A 413 22.10 7.78 -1.78
N VAL A 414 21.63 7.48 -0.57
CA VAL A 414 20.39 6.76 -0.31
C VAL A 414 19.52 7.55 0.66
N TYR A 415 18.21 7.32 0.62
CA TYR A 415 17.27 7.86 1.60
C TYR A 415 17.18 6.88 2.76
N ALA A 416 17.82 7.23 3.88
CA ALA A 416 17.93 6.34 5.02
C ALA A 416 16.66 6.32 5.87
N ALA A 417 16.29 5.15 6.37
CA ALA A 417 15.25 5.00 7.38
C ALA A 417 15.77 5.52 8.74
N ALA A 418 15.95 6.83 8.85
CA ALA A 418 16.64 7.51 9.94
C ALA A 418 15.84 8.72 10.48
N GLU A 419 14.51 8.66 10.45
CA GLU A 419 13.70 9.70 11.09
C GLU A 419 13.94 9.71 12.61
N PRO A 420 13.89 10.87 13.26
CA PRO A 420 13.96 10.95 14.71
C PRO A 420 12.87 10.08 15.34
N LYS A 421 13.28 9.19 16.25
CA LYS A 421 12.35 8.28 16.95
C LYS A 421 11.38 9.07 17.80
N ARG A 422 10.13 9.08 17.46
CA ARG A 422 9.04 9.70 18.22
C ARG A 422 8.64 8.84 19.41
N LEU A 423 8.79 7.53 19.27
CA LEU A 423 8.59 6.53 20.30
C LEU A 423 9.82 5.63 20.34
N GLN A 424 10.40 5.43 21.54
CA GLN A 424 11.46 4.42 21.69
C GLN A 424 10.80 3.06 21.81
N VAL A 425 10.65 2.39 20.65
CA VAL A 425 10.30 0.98 20.56
C VAL A 425 11.57 0.25 20.18
N ALA A 426 12.03 -0.68 21.00
CA ALA A 426 13.08 -1.60 20.60
C ALA A 426 12.56 -2.46 19.45
N GLY A 427 13.45 -2.83 18.56
CA GLY A 427 13.10 -3.70 17.43
C GLY A 427 12.49 -5.02 17.88
N ALA A 428 11.82 -5.65 16.95
CA ALA A 428 11.16 -6.93 17.12
C ALA A 428 12.10 -8.01 17.66
N ALA A 429 11.50 -8.90 18.42
CA ALA A 429 12.05 -10.21 18.80
C ALA A 429 13.52 -10.19 19.24
N LEU A 430 13.80 -9.47 20.30
CA LEU A 430 14.94 -9.82 21.12
C LEU A 430 14.63 -11.18 21.78
N ALA A 431 14.86 -12.27 21.05
CA ALA A 431 15.20 -13.51 21.72
C ALA A 431 16.33 -13.18 22.69
N VAL A 432 16.29 -13.73 23.90
CA VAL A 432 17.36 -13.54 24.89
C VAL A 432 18.69 -13.86 24.18
N GLY A 433 19.55 -12.82 23.98
CA GLY A 433 20.79 -12.95 23.23
C GLY A 433 20.78 -12.50 21.76
N ALA A 434 19.70 -11.93 21.26
CA ALA A 434 19.67 -11.36 19.90
C ALA A 434 20.53 -10.10 19.80
N ALA A 435 21.16 -9.91 18.63
CA ALA A 435 21.92 -8.70 18.31
C ALA A 435 21.03 -7.44 18.43
N PRO A 436 21.59 -6.28 18.77
CA PRO A 436 20.85 -5.02 18.72
C PRO A 436 20.30 -4.78 17.30
N SER A 437 19.15 -4.09 17.21
CA SER A 437 18.57 -3.72 15.90
C SER A 437 19.62 -3.00 15.04
N PRO A 438 19.66 -3.27 13.72
CA PRO A 438 20.63 -2.65 12.84
C PRO A 438 20.51 -1.12 12.88
N GLY A 439 21.64 -0.43 12.82
CA GLY A 439 21.65 1.01 12.59
C GLY A 439 21.15 1.35 11.17
N GLU A 440 20.83 2.62 10.92
CA GLU A 440 20.38 3.09 9.61
C GLU A 440 21.39 2.82 8.50
N ASP A 441 22.70 2.91 8.79
CA ASP A 441 23.78 2.61 7.84
C ASP A 441 23.77 1.13 7.42
N GLN A 442 23.66 0.24 8.41
CA GLN A 442 23.60 -1.19 8.16
C GLN A 442 22.34 -1.58 7.40
N ALA A 443 21.19 -1.04 7.77
CA ALA A 443 19.92 -1.31 7.09
C ALA A 443 19.97 -0.85 5.63
N ALA A 444 20.54 0.33 5.36
CA ALA A 444 20.69 0.85 4.01
C ALA A 444 21.68 0.01 3.17
N LYS A 445 22.78 -0.45 3.78
CA LYS A 445 23.76 -1.34 3.14
C LYS A 445 23.12 -2.70 2.79
N SER A 446 22.46 -3.32 3.73
CA SER A 446 21.79 -4.62 3.55
C SER A 446 20.70 -4.52 2.46
N PHE A 447 19.91 -3.45 2.46
CA PHE A 447 18.93 -3.21 1.41
C PHE A 447 19.57 -3.08 0.02
N PHE A 448 20.63 -2.30 -0.09
CA PHE A 448 21.36 -2.14 -1.36
C PHE A 448 21.95 -3.46 -1.85
N GLU A 449 22.58 -4.24 -0.96
CA GLU A 449 23.09 -5.57 -1.29
C GLU A 449 22.01 -6.55 -1.72
N ASP A 450 20.83 -6.51 -1.08
CA ASP A 450 19.69 -7.33 -1.45
C ASP A 450 19.21 -7.00 -2.87
N LEU A 451 19.14 -5.72 -3.23
CA LEU A 451 18.81 -5.28 -4.60
C LEU A 451 19.82 -5.80 -5.63
N LEU A 452 21.13 -5.77 -5.30
CA LEU A 452 22.18 -6.31 -6.18
C LEU A 452 22.05 -7.82 -6.35
N ARG A 453 21.91 -8.57 -5.25
CA ARG A 453 21.82 -10.05 -5.27
C ARG A 453 20.60 -10.52 -6.06
N ARG A 454 19.48 -9.80 -5.97
CA ARG A 454 18.24 -10.11 -6.68
C ARG A 454 18.19 -9.52 -8.11
N GLY A 455 19.21 -8.79 -8.56
CA GLY A 455 19.24 -8.14 -9.88
C GLY A 455 18.17 -7.07 -10.06
N ARG A 456 17.79 -6.36 -8.99
CA ARG A 456 16.72 -5.35 -9.00
C ARG A 456 17.21 -3.93 -9.24
N LEU A 457 18.51 -3.74 -9.40
CA LEU A 457 19.14 -2.45 -9.57
C LEU A 457 19.57 -2.22 -11.03
N LYS A 458 19.03 -1.19 -11.66
CA LYS A 458 19.49 -0.70 -12.97
C LYS A 458 20.72 0.21 -12.78
N ILE A 459 21.85 -0.24 -13.31
CA ILE A 459 23.12 0.50 -13.23
C ILE A 459 23.35 1.22 -14.57
N PRO A 460 23.61 2.53 -14.59
CA PRO A 460 23.95 3.25 -15.82
C PRO A 460 25.19 2.66 -16.47
N ARG A 461 25.15 2.35 -17.76
CA ARG A 461 26.35 1.93 -18.50
C ARG A 461 27.33 3.09 -18.61
N ALA A 462 28.56 2.89 -18.19
CA ALA A 462 29.63 3.86 -18.41
C ALA A 462 29.82 4.08 -19.92
N GLY A 463 29.67 5.31 -20.40
CA GLY A 463 30.11 5.72 -21.74
C GLY A 463 29.05 6.04 -22.81
N LYS A 464 27.73 6.09 -22.50
CA LYS A 464 26.76 6.70 -23.43
C LYS A 464 26.09 7.89 -22.79
N GLY A 465 26.24 9.04 -23.43
CA GLY A 465 25.65 10.30 -22.99
C GLY A 465 24.12 10.22 -22.92
N ALA A 466 23.55 11.14 -22.19
CA ALA A 466 22.12 11.28 -21.84
C ALA A 466 21.17 11.54 -23.05
N ALA A 467 21.29 10.80 -24.14
CA ALA A 467 20.54 11.01 -25.38
C ALA A 467 19.90 9.72 -25.93
N GLU A 468 19.44 8.82 -25.06
CA GLU A 468 18.63 7.69 -25.52
C GLU A 468 17.36 7.55 -24.67
N THR A 469 16.68 8.68 -24.53
CA THR A 469 15.26 8.72 -24.15
C THR A 469 14.45 8.76 -25.44
N VAL A 470 13.47 7.89 -25.53
CA VAL A 470 12.47 7.78 -26.61
C VAL A 470 12.92 6.91 -27.79
N ARG A 471 12.88 5.61 -27.61
CA ARG A 471 12.44 4.70 -28.68
C ARG A 471 11.11 4.11 -28.27
N ALA A 472 10.08 4.60 -28.98
CA ALA A 472 8.74 4.04 -28.91
C ALA A 472 8.76 2.56 -29.34
N ALA A 473 7.97 1.75 -28.61
CA ALA A 473 7.29 0.55 -29.07
C ALA A 473 8.13 -0.53 -29.76
N ALA A 474 8.95 -1.24 -28.97
CA ALA A 474 9.05 -2.68 -29.11
C ALA A 474 8.32 -3.30 -27.88
N PRO A 475 7.72 -4.50 -27.96
CA PRO A 475 7.17 -5.16 -26.79
C PRO A 475 8.28 -5.27 -25.77
N GLN A 476 8.09 -4.62 -24.62
CA GLN A 476 9.13 -4.47 -23.60
C GLN A 476 9.41 -5.84 -23.02
N THR A 477 10.56 -6.39 -23.35
CA THR A 477 11.14 -7.51 -22.62
C THR A 477 11.24 -7.07 -21.16
N HIS A 478 10.64 -7.84 -20.28
CA HIS A 478 10.51 -7.69 -18.82
C HIS A 478 11.65 -6.90 -18.17
N GLU A 479 11.39 -5.63 -17.88
CA GLU A 479 12.29 -4.85 -17.04
C GLU A 479 12.05 -5.29 -15.59
N THR A 480 12.99 -6.04 -15.01
CA THR A 480 12.88 -6.60 -13.65
C THR A 480 13.34 -5.62 -12.58
N HIS A 481 13.88 -4.46 -12.97
CA HIS A 481 14.45 -3.50 -12.02
C HIS A 481 13.37 -2.70 -11.30
N THR A 482 13.45 -2.67 -9.98
CA THR A 482 12.63 -1.83 -9.11
C THR A 482 13.33 -0.54 -8.69
N HIS A 483 14.64 -0.48 -8.86
CA HIS A 483 15.49 0.65 -8.51
C HIS A 483 16.48 0.98 -9.61
N GLU A 484 16.93 2.24 -9.64
CA GLU A 484 18.00 2.68 -10.54
C GLU A 484 18.99 3.58 -9.80
N LEU A 485 20.23 3.61 -10.29
CA LEU A 485 21.22 4.62 -9.91
C LEU A 485 21.08 5.80 -10.88
N ARG A 486 20.60 6.93 -10.39
CA ARG A 486 20.40 8.16 -11.16
C ARG A 486 21.43 9.21 -10.77
N ARG A 487 21.98 9.93 -11.76
CA ARG A 487 22.86 11.07 -11.49
C ARG A 487 22.03 12.29 -11.13
N GLU A 488 22.22 12.80 -9.93
CA GLU A 488 21.60 14.04 -9.44
C GLU A 488 22.73 15.02 -9.02
N GLY A 489 22.97 16.00 -9.87
CA GLY A 489 24.11 16.90 -9.70
C GLY A 489 25.46 16.15 -9.72
N LYS A 490 26.20 16.19 -8.61
CA LYS A 490 27.51 15.51 -8.45
C LYS A 490 27.38 14.10 -7.87
N HIS A 491 26.22 13.70 -7.43
CA HIS A 491 26.01 12.44 -6.72
C HIS A 491 25.30 11.41 -7.59
N MET A 492 25.58 10.14 -7.34
CA MET A 492 24.75 9.04 -7.78
C MET A 492 23.76 8.73 -6.65
N VAL A 493 22.48 8.72 -6.96
CA VAL A 493 21.40 8.54 -5.99
C VAL A 493 20.67 7.26 -6.31
N LEU A 494 20.41 6.43 -5.29
CA LEU A 494 19.54 5.28 -5.42
C LEU A 494 18.08 5.76 -5.41
N ARG A 495 17.33 5.46 -6.48
CA ARG A 495 15.92 5.81 -6.62
C ARG A 495 15.08 4.57 -6.85
N ARG A 496 13.98 4.46 -6.15
CA ARG A 496 12.94 3.50 -6.51
C ARG A 496 12.24 4.00 -7.77
N VAL A 497 12.00 3.11 -8.73
CA VAL A 497 11.26 3.42 -9.96
C VAL A 497 9.85 2.84 -9.94
N ARG A 498 9.64 1.74 -9.19
CA ARG A 498 8.33 1.13 -9.02
C ARG A 498 8.27 0.19 -7.81
N ILE A 499 7.07 -0.11 -7.39
CA ILE A 499 6.72 -1.21 -6.50
C ILE A 499 5.95 -2.20 -7.36
N ASP A 500 6.44 -3.42 -7.55
CA ASP A 500 5.85 -4.39 -8.45
C ASP A 500 5.58 -5.75 -7.77
N CYS A 501 4.54 -6.45 -8.21
CA CYS A 501 4.02 -7.69 -7.65
C CYS A 501 4.24 -8.91 -8.54
N GLY A 502 5.16 -8.85 -9.48
CA GLY A 502 5.32 -9.84 -10.54
C GLY A 502 6.04 -11.12 -10.17
N LEU A 503 5.87 -12.14 -11.03
CA LEU A 503 6.53 -13.44 -10.97
C LEU A 503 8.07 -13.36 -10.93
N ALA A 504 8.66 -12.34 -11.52
CA ALA A 504 10.10 -12.16 -11.57
C ALA A 504 10.78 -12.05 -10.18
N HIS A 505 10.02 -12.13 -9.10
CA HIS A 505 10.48 -12.02 -7.72
C HIS A 505 10.74 -13.36 -7.03
N HIS A 506 10.42 -14.48 -7.66
CA HIS A 506 10.46 -15.83 -7.06
C HIS A 506 11.55 -16.73 -7.63
#